data_c6a94e64ccde871a1554158dbe2cf328
#
_entry.id   c6a94e64ccde871a1554158dbe2cf328
#
_cell.length_a   1.000
_cell.length_b   1.000
_cell.length_c   1.000
_cell.angle_alpha   90.00
_cell.angle_beta   90.00
_cell.angle_gamma   90.00
#
_symmetry.space_group_name_H-M   'P 1'
#
loop_
_entity.id
_entity.type
_entity.pdbx_description
1 polymer ?
#
loop_
_entity_poly.entity_id
_entity_poly.type
_entity_poly.pdbx_seq_one_letter_code
_entity_poly.pdbx_strand_id
1 'polypeptide(L)'
;MAAMLNILGKEIIVGGKYRLVRKIGSGSFGDIFLGINISNGEEVAVKVESVRARHPQLLYESKLYKILHGGIGVPHLRWYGQERDWNVLVMDLLGPSLEDLFTFCSRRFTIKTVLMLADQMIGRIEYVHCKHFIHRDIKPDNFLMGIGRHCNKLFIIDFGLAKKYRDSRTRCHIMYREDKNLTGTARYASINAHVGIEQSCRDDMESLGYVLMYFNRGSLPWQGLKAATKKQKYEKISEKKMSTPVEVLCKGFPAEFAMYINYTKGLRFDESPDYMYLRQLFRILFRTLNHQYDYTFDWTMLKQKAGMALPGAVSGVTGTAVPGTQRQGAP
;
A
#
# COMPACT_ATOMS: atom_id res chain seq x y z
N MET A 1 -10.02 -9.61 20.43
CA MET A 1 -8.96 -10.61 20.24
C MET A 1 -7.65 -10.25 20.94
N ALA A 2 -7.13 -9.01 20.83
CA ALA A 2 -5.94 -8.60 21.61
C ALA A 2 -6.08 -8.80 23.14
N ALA A 3 -7.27 -8.54 23.69
CA ALA A 3 -7.58 -8.83 25.10
C ALA A 3 -7.64 -10.33 25.41
N MET A 4 -7.93 -11.19 24.43
CA MET A 4 -7.93 -12.65 24.61
C MET A 4 -6.53 -13.26 24.60
N LEU A 5 -5.59 -12.67 23.86
CA LEU A 5 -4.18 -13.09 23.89
C LEU A 5 -3.57 -12.94 25.29
N ASN A 6 -4.04 -11.94 26.08
CA ASN A 6 -3.53 -11.65 27.41
C ASN A 6 -4.26 -12.35 28.58
N ILE A 7 -5.49 -12.88 28.36
CA ILE A 7 -6.33 -13.34 29.46
C ILE A 7 -6.23 -14.85 29.72
N LEU A 8 -5.78 -15.66 28.78
CA LEU A 8 -5.87 -17.13 28.90
C LEU A 8 -4.56 -17.90 28.79
N GLY A 9 -3.44 -17.29 28.50
CA GLY A 9 -2.17 -18.02 28.30
C GLY A 9 -2.25 -19.13 27.22
N LYS A 10 -3.34 -19.18 26.44
CA LYS A 10 -3.56 -20.20 25.42
C LYS A 10 -3.13 -19.67 24.05
N GLU A 11 -2.35 -20.49 23.36
CA GLU A 11 -2.01 -20.24 21.96
C GLU A 11 -3.29 -20.20 21.11
N ILE A 12 -3.45 -19.16 20.30
CA ILE A 12 -4.54 -19.07 19.34
C ILE A 12 -4.02 -19.56 17.99
N ILE A 13 -4.61 -20.67 17.52
CA ILE A 13 -4.32 -21.23 16.20
C ILE A 13 -5.58 -21.02 15.34
N VAL A 14 -5.42 -20.44 14.16
CA VAL A 14 -6.49 -20.24 13.18
C VAL A 14 -6.26 -21.14 11.97
N GLY A 15 -7.36 -21.62 11.37
CA GLY A 15 -7.32 -22.57 10.25
C GLY A 15 -6.57 -23.86 10.57
N GLY A 16 -6.44 -24.23 11.83
CA GLY A 16 -5.69 -25.39 12.28
C GLY A 16 -4.17 -25.35 11.96
N LYS A 17 -3.65 -24.24 11.47
CA LYS A 17 -2.31 -24.16 10.88
C LYS A 17 -1.52 -22.93 11.25
N TYR A 18 -2.16 -21.83 11.62
CA TYR A 18 -1.48 -20.55 11.83
C TYR A 18 -1.61 -20.09 13.28
N ARG A 19 -0.51 -20.06 14.00
CA ARG A 19 -0.45 -19.58 15.38
C ARG A 19 -0.29 -18.07 15.39
N LEU A 20 -1.17 -17.35 16.08
CA LEU A 20 -1.05 -15.92 16.29
C LEU A 20 0.04 -15.61 17.33
N VAL A 21 0.93 -14.66 17.01
CA VAL A 21 2.06 -14.29 17.86
C VAL A 21 1.80 -12.96 18.55
N ARG A 22 1.61 -11.89 17.77
CA ARG A 22 1.39 -10.54 18.28
C ARG A 22 0.65 -9.68 17.27
N LYS A 23 0.00 -8.64 17.76
CA LYS A 23 -0.60 -7.62 16.91
C LYS A 23 0.50 -6.80 16.24
N ILE A 24 0.38 -6.60 14.92
CA ILE A 24 1.30 -5.80 14.10
C ILE A 24 0.65 -4.59 13.48
N GLY A 25 -0.67 -4.48 13.51
CA GLY A 25 -1.39 -3.34 12.97
C GLY A 25 -2.88 -3.37 13.24
N SER A 26 -3.54 -2.26 12.91
CA SER A 26 -5.00 -2.15 12.84
C SER A 26 -5.36 -1.52 11.51
N GLY A 27 -6.21 -2.19 10.74
CA GLY A 27 -6.81 -1.64 9.53
C GLY A 27 -8.15 -0.98 9.82
N SER A 28 -8.74 -0.39 8.80
CA SER A 28 -10.06 0.26 8.89
C SER A 28 -11.18 -0.69 9.34
N PHE A 29 -11.00 -1.99 9.18
CA PHE A 29 -12.02 -3.01 9.37
C PHE A 29 -11.60 -4.17 10.29
N GLY A 30 -10.46 -4.07 10.97
CA GLY A 30 -10.01 -5.12 11.88
C GLY A 30 -8.55 -5.02 12.27
N ASP A 31 -8.15 -5.95 13.11
CA ASP A 31 -6.79 -6.06 13.62
C ASP A 31 -5.95 -6.99 12.74
N ILE A 32 -4.65 -6.70 12.67
CA ILE A 32 -3.67 -7.51 11.92
C ILE A 32 -2.65 -8.06 12.90
N PHE A 33 -2.40 -9.36 12.81
CA PHE A 33 -1.47 -10.10 13.65
C PHE A 33 -0.35 -10.71 12.81
N LEU A 34 0.83 -10.81 13.41
CA LEU A 34 1.86 -11.74 12.96
C LEU A 34 1.39 -13.14 13.32
N GLY A 35 1.42 -14.04 12.37
CA GLY A 35 1.17 -15.47 12.55
C GLY A 35 2.36 -16.31 12.09
N ILE A 36 2.45 -17.53 12.60
CA ILE A 36 3.45 -18.52 12.18
C ILE A 36 2.72 -19.78 11.73
N ASN A 37 3.03 -20.24 10.53
CA ASN A 37 2.60 -21.54 10.06
C ASN A 37 3.31 -22.64 10.86
N ILE A 38 2.56 -23.38 11.67
CA ILE A 38 3.12 -24.40 12.57
C ILE A 38 3.76 -25.59 11.83
N SER A 39 3.44 -25.77 10.55
CA SER A 39 3.96 -26.89 9.73
C SER A 39 5.37 -26.61 9.17
N ASN A 40 5.70 -25.37 8.88
CA ASN A 40 6.96 -25.00 8.20
C ASN A 40 7.68 -23.78 8.80
N GLY A 41 7.13 -23.16 9.84
CA GLY A 41 7.70 -21.98 10.49
C GLY A 41 7.57 -20.66 9.69
N GLU A 42 6.87 -20.66 8.55
CA GLU A 42 6.71 -19.46 7.71
C GLU A 42 5.88 -18.39 8.44
N GLU A 43 6.38 -17.17 8.45
CA GLU A 43 5.66 -16.01 8.97
C GLU A 43 4.60 -15.53 7.99
N VAL A 44 3.43 -15.19 8.51
CA VAL A 44 2.27 -14.71 7.74
C VAL A 44 1.63 -13.51 8.41
N ALA A 45 0.85 -12.75 7.66
CA ALA A 45 -0.04 -11.72 8.19
C ALA A 45 -1.46 -12.29 8.33
N VAL A 46 -2.07 -12.07 9.48
CA VAL A 46 -3.41 -12.57 9.81
C VAL A 46 -4.32 -11.39 10.11
N LYS A 47 -5.24 -11.10 9.20
CA LYS A 47 -6.26 -10.05 9.35
C LYS A 47 -7.52 -10.68 9.94
N VAL A 48 -8.07 -10.05 10.98
CA VAL A 48 -9.27 -10.53 11.67
C VAL A 48 -10.35 -9.45 11.72
N GLU A 49 -11.58 -9.87 11.52
CA GLU A 49 -12.76 -9.02 11.56
C GLU A 49 -13.84 -9.71 12.39
N SER A 50 -14.54 -8.98 13.26
CA SER A 50 -15.65 -9.56 14.00
C SER A 50 -16.79 -9.95 13.05
N VAL A 51 -17.39 -11.13 13.24
CA VAL A 51 -18.61 -11.55 12.49
C VAL A 51 -19.79 -10.62 12.76
N ARG A 52 -19.75 -9.87 13.88
CA ARG A 52 -20.76 -8.86 14.28
C ARG A 52 -20.42 -7.45 13.78
N ALA A 53 -19.39 -7.31 12.92
CA ALA A 53 -19.06 -6.01 12.36
C ALA A 53 -20.27 -5.43 11.61
N ARG A 54 -20.54 -4.15 11.81
CA ARG A 54 -21.68 -3.48 11.16
C ARG A 54 -21.62 -3.52 9.63
N HIS A 55 -20.39 -3.51 9.09
CA HIS A 55 -20.11 -3.59 7.65
C HIS A 55 -18.98 -4.59 7.40
N PRO A 56 -19.28 -5.90 7.39
CA PRO A 56 -18.26 -6.93 7.19
C PRO A 56 -17.71 -6.86 5.76
N GLN A 57 -16.38 -6.87 5.63
CA GLN A 57 -15.69 -6.70 4.33
C GLN A 57 -14.67 -7.80 4.05
N LEU A 58 -14.26 -8.55 5.06
CA LEU A 58 -13.13 -9.47 4.93
C LEU A 58 -13.41 -10.62 3.94
N LEU A 59 -14.66 -11.11 3.88
CA LEU A 59 -15.08 -12.10 2.88
C LEU A 59 -14.95 -11.53 1.45
N TYR A 60 -15.40 -10.29 1.24
CA TYR A 60 -15.31 -9.63 -0.04
C TYR A 60 -13.84 -9.42 -0.44
N GLU A 61 -13.02 -8.94 0.49
CA GLU A 61 -11.59 -8.75 0.30
C GLU A 61 -10.88 -10.07 -0.06
N SER A 62 -11.24 -11.17 0.60
CA SER A 62 -10.68 -12.49 0.29
C SER A 62 -10.96 -12.95 -1.15
N LYS A 63 -12.17 -12.66 -1.66
CA LYS A 63 -12.53 -12.95 -3.05
C LYS A 63 -11.70 -12.14 -4.03
N LEU A 64 -11.42 -10.88 -3.69
CA LEU A 64 -10.57 -10.02 -4.53
C LEU A 64 -9.12 -10.49 -4.56
N TYR A 65 -8.54 -10.89 -3.44
CA TYR A 65 -7.19 -11.48 -3.45
C TYR A 65 -7.11 -12.73 -4.33
N LYS A 66 -8.17 -13.55 -4.40
CA LYS A 66 -8.24 -14.69 -5.33
C LYS A 66 -8.27 -14.25 -6.79
N ILE A 67 -9.07 -13.22 -7.12
CA ILE A 67 -9.15 -12.66 -8.49
C ILE A 67 -7.82 -12.03 -8.91
N LEU A 68 -7.14 -11.35 -7.99
CA LEU A 68 -5.88 -10.67 -8.22
C LEU A 68 -4.67 -11.58 -8.09
N HIS A 69 -4.86 -12.85 -7.77
CA HIS A 69 -3.78 -13.80 -7.57
C HIS A 69 -2.81 -13.86 -8.77
N GLY A 70 -1.52 -13.98 -8.49
CA GLY A 70 -0.46 -14.03 -9.48
C GLY A 70 -0.02 -12.67 -10.03
N GLY A 71 -0.69 -11.58 -9.67
CA GLY A 71 -0.27 -10.22 -10.00
C GLY A 71 1.02 -9.82 -9.28
N ILE A 72 1.91 -9.16 -10.02
CA ILE A 72 3.14 -8.61 -9.43
C ILE A 72 2.75 -7.59 -8.37
N GLY A 73 3.23 -7.76 -7.14
CA GLY A 73 2.96 -6.85 -6.03
C GLY A 73 1.55 -6.98 -5.44
N VAL A 74 0.93 -8.15 -5.58
CA VAL A 74 -0.26 -8.55 -4.83
C VAL A 74 0.13 -9.69 -3.91
N PRO A 75 -0.11 -9.60 -2.58
CA PRO A 75 0.22 -10.69 -1.66
C PRO A 75 -0.66 -11.91 -1.93
N HIS A 76 -0.11 -13.10 -1.68
CA HIS A 76 -0.86 -14.34 -1.82
C HIS A 76 -1.81 -14.52 -0.64
N LEU A 77 -3.05 -14.89 -0.95
CA LEU A 77 -4.01 -15.39 0.03
C LEU A 77 -3.63 -16.83 0.39
N ARG A 78 -3.32 -17.07 1.67
CA ARG A 78 -2.94 -18.39 2.18
C ARG A 78 -4.14 -19.19 2.69
N TRP A 79 -5.05 -18.51 3.38
CA TRP A 79 -6.25 -19.11 3.93
C TRP A 79 -7.30 -18.04 4.24
N TYR A 80 -8.56 -18.42 4.14
CA TYR A 80 -9.70 -17.64 4.63
C TYR A 80 -10.71 -18.57 5.28
N GLY A 81 -11.24 -18.17 6.43
CA GLY A 81 -12.30 -18.92 7.10
C GLY A 81 -12.85 -18.16 8.30
N GLN A 82 -13.82 -18.79 8.96
CA GLN A 82 -14.39 -18.28 10.19
C GLN A 82 -13.91 -19.14 11.36
N GLU A 83 -13.43 -18.44 12.41
CA GLU A 83 -13.02 -19.04 13.68
C GLU A 83 -13.82 -18.38 14.80
N ARG A 84 -14.77 -19.15 15.39
CA ARG A 84 -15.68 -18.64 16.42
C ARG A 84 -16.40 -17.34 15.95
N ASP A 85 -16.21 -16.23 16.66
CA ASP A 85 -16.81 -14.93 16.36
C ASP A 85 -16.00 -14.06 15.39
N TRP A 86 -15.03 -14.64 14.66
CA TRP A 86 -14.10 -13.90 13.81
C TRP A 86 -14.04 -14.47 12.40
N ASN A 87 -14.12 -13.59 11.41
CA ASN A 87 -13.64 -13.84 10.06
C ASN A 87 -12.12 -13.63 10.04
N VAL A 88 -11.40 -14.53 9.41
CA VAL A 88 -9.92 -14.54 9.42
C VAL A 88 -9.42 -14.70 8.00
N LEU A 89 -8.47 -13.85 7.64
CA LEU A 89 -7.76 -13.88 6.35
C LEU A 89 -6.26 -13.96 6.62
N VAL A 90 -5.61 -14.98 6.06
CA VAL A 90 -4.17 -15.21 6.17
C VAL A 90 -3.53 -14.95 4.81
N MET A 91 -2.51 -14.11 4.80
CA MET A 91 -1.78 -13.72 3.60
C MET A 91 -0.27 -13.63 3.85
N ASP A 92 0.49 -13.42 2.78
CA ASP A 92 1.93 -13.15 2.88
C ASP A 92 2.19 -12.04 3.89
N LEU A 93 3.21 -12.23 4.73
CA LEU A 93 3.76 -11.15 5.53
C LEU A 93 4.55 -10.22 4.62
N LEU A 94 4.31 -8.94 4.74
CA LEU A 94 5.02 -7.88 4.01
C LEU A 94 5.83 -7.02 4.97
N GLY A 95 6.68 -6.18 4.41
CA GLY A 95 7.49 -5.21 5.14
C GLY A 95 6.72 -3.93 5.49
N PRO A 96 7.43 -2.84 5.79
CA PRO A 96 6.83 -1.58 6.20
C PRO A 96 6.02 -0.94 5.06
N SER A 97 4.99 -0.17 5.45
CA SER A 97 4.25 0.67 4.51
C SER A 97 5.07 1.87 4.04
N LEU A 98 4.66 2.49 2.94
CA LEU A 98 5.29 3.73 2.48
C LEU A 98 5.09 4.87 3.50
N GLU A 99 4.01 4.88 4.29
CA GLU A 99 3.85 5.85 5.37
C GLU A 99 4.87 5.62 6.49
N ASP A 100 5.12 4.35 6.88
CA ASP A 100 6.15 4.00 7.86
C ASP A 100 7.54 4.43 7.39
N LEU A 101 7.86 4.15 6.12
CA LEU A 101 9.14 4.50 5.51
C LEU A 101 9.30 6.01 5.34
N PHE A 102 8.22 6.71 5.01
CA PHE A 102 8.21 8.16 4.93
C PHE A 102 8.50 8.80 6.29
N THR A 103 7.87 8.31 7.35
CA THR A 103 8.15 8.74 8.72
C THR A 103 9.58 8.40 9.11
N PHE A 104 10.07 7.20 8.79
CA PHE A 104 11.46 6.79 9.04
C PHE A 104 12.48 7.71 8.36
N CYS A 105 12.15 8.24 7.17
CA CYS A 105 12.97 9.21 6.42
C CYS A 105 12.67 10.67 6.80
N SER A 106 12.14 10.91 8.00
CA SER A 106 11.81 12.25 8.52
C SER A 106 10.85 13.03 7.61
N ARG A 107 9.91 12.31 6.98
CA ARG A 107 8.88 12.85 6.06
C ARG A 107 9.47 13.60 4.87
N ARG A 108 10.56 13.09 4.32
CA ARG A 108 11.23 13.59 3.13
C ARG A 108 11.70 12.43 2.28
N PHE A 109 11.23 12.39 1.05
CA PHE A 109 11.78 11.53 0.00
C PHE A 109 12.47 12.37 -1.05
N THR A 110 13.61 11.89 -1.53
CA THR A 110 14.26 12.47 -2.71
C THR A 110 13.40 12.21 -3.95
N ILE A 111 13.58 13.06 -4.98
CA ILE A 111 12.90 12.86 -6.27
C ILE A 111 13.23 11.48 -6.85
N LYS A 112 14.44 10.98 -6.69
CA LYS A 112 14.83 9.62 -7.11
C LYS A 112 13.91 8.58 -6.49
N THR A 113 13.74 8.61 -5.17
CA THR A 113 12.84 7.66 -4.45
C THR A 113 11.39 7.80 -4.91
N VAL A 114 10.88 9.04 -5.01
CA VAL A 114 9.50 9.28 -5.48
C VAL A 114 9.28 8.73 -6.88
N LEU A 115 10.21 8.93 -7.80
CA LEU A 115 10.08 8.46 -9.19
C LEU A 115 10.17 6.93 -9.30
N MET A 116 11.05 6.28 -8.54
CA MET A 116 11.10 4.80 -8.49
C MET A 116 9.80 4.21 -7.92
N LEU A 117 9.23 4.85 -6.90
CA LEU A 117 7.95 4.43 -6.33
C LEU A 117 6.80 4.67 -7.31
N ALA A 118 6.75 5.83 -7.97
CA ALA A 118 5.70 6.16 -8.94
C ALA A 118 5.58 5.12 -10.05
N ASP A 119 6.69 4.66 -10.60
CA ASP A 119 6.70 3.63 -11.65
C ASP A 119 6.05 2.32 -11.17
N GLN A 120 6.39 1.87 -9.95
CA GLN A 120 5.76 0.69 -9.37
C GLN A 120 4.30 0.92 -9.00
N MET A 121 3.96 2.05 -8.38
CA MET A 121 2.59 2.35 -7.95
C MET A 121 1.63 2.41 -9.13
N ILE A 122 2.00 3.07 -10.22
CA ILE A 122 1.20 3.09 -11.45
C ILE A 122 0.95 1.67 -11.95
N GLY A 123 1.99 0.84 -12.00
CA GLY A 123 1.86 -0.55 -12.46
C GLY A 123 0.97 -1.41 -11.56
N ARG A 124 0.97 -1.18 -10.24
CA ARG A 124 0.08 -1.91 -9.30
C ARG A 124 -1.38 -1.52 -9.49
N ILE A 125 -1.65 -0.23 -9.65
CA ILE A 125 -3.01 0.28 -9.88
C ILE A 125 -3.51 -0.19 -11.25
N GLU A 126 -2.69 -0.09 -12.29
CA GLU A 126 -3.00 -0.61 -13.63
C GLU A 126 -3.43 -2.08 -13.59
N TYR A 127 -2.70 -2.93 -12.86
CA TYR A 127 -3.05 -4.34 -12.73
C TYR A 127 -4.44 -4.54 -12.11
N VAL A 128 -4.77 -3.81 -11.04
CA VAL A 128 -6.10 -3.86 -10.41
C VAL A 128 -7.18 -3.44 -11.41
N HIS A 129 -6.96 -2.36 -12.16
CA HIS A 129 -7.87 -1.86 -13.17
C HIS A 129 -8.05 -2.86 -14.34
N CYS A 130 -6.97 -3.53 -14.76
CA CYS A 130 -7.04 -4.60 -15.77
C CYS A 130 -7.89 -5.80 -15.31
N LYS A 131 -8.00 -6.03 -14.01
CA LYS A 131 -8.89 -7.03 -13.41
C LYS A 131 -10.32 -6.52 -13.19
N HIS A 132 -10.67 -5.38 -13.76
CA HIS A 132 -12.00 -4.74 -13.73
C HIS A 132 -12.41 -4.17 -12.37
N PHE A 133 -11.47 -3.86 -11.50
CA PHE A 133 -11.70 -3.25 -10.20
C PHE A 133 -10.99 -1.90 -10.07
N ILE A 134 -11.58 -1.00 -9.29
CA ILE A 134 -10.95 0.20 -8.77
C ILE A 134 -10.70 0.01 -7.27
N HIS A 135 -9.61 0.59 -6.76
CA HIS A 135 -9.19 0.40 -5.38
C HIS A 135 -9.99 1.29 -4.40
N ARG A 136 -10.16 2.56 -4.73
CA ARG A 136 -10.89 3.60 -4.00
C ARG A 136 -10.29 4.04 -2.65
N ASP A 137 -9.11 3.55 -2.29
CA ASP A 137 -8.39 4.03 -1.09
C ASP A 137 -6.87 4.04 -1.34
N ILE A 138 -6.46 4.71 -2.41
CA ILE A 138 -5.04 4.90 -2.75
C ILE A 138 -4.42 5.86 -1.74
N LYS A 139 -3.50 5.34 -0.95
CA LYS A 139 -2.76 6.08 0.10
C LYS A 139 -1.45 5.37 0.45
N PRO A 140 -0.48 6.07 1.06
CA PRO A 140 0.81 5.48 1.42
C PRO A 140 0.73 4.24 2.31
N ASP A 141 -0.27 4.19 3.23
CA ASP A 141 -0.49 3.05 4.13
C ASP A 141 -0.85 1.75 3.41
N ASN A 142 -1.42 1.83 2.22
CA ASN A 142 -1.88 0.69 1.43
C ASN A 142 -0.84 0.20 0.41
N PHE A 143 0.39 0.73 0.48
CA PHE A 143 1.53 0.24 -0.29
C PHE A 143 2.64 -0.18 0.67
N LEU A 144 3.01 -1.46 0.61
CA LEU A 144 4.03 -2.05 1.47
C LEU A 144 5.20 -2.55 0.63
N MET A 145 6.41 -2.39 1.14
CA MET A 145 7.56 -3.07 0.56
C MET A 145 7.52 -4.56 0.92
N GLY A 146 8.08 -5.40 0.05
CA GLY A 146 8.28 -6.80 0.37
C GLY A 146 9.37 -7.03 1.41
N ILE A 147 9.59 -8.28 1.77
CA ILE A 147 10.65 -8.72 2.69
C ILE A 147 11.62 -9.68 1.99
N GLY A 148 12.82 -9.83 2.55
CA GLY A 148 13.85 -10.72 2.04
C GLY A 148 14.21 -10.41 0.59
N ARG A 149 14.15 -11.43 -0.29
CA ARG A 149 14.43 -11.27 -1.73
C ARG A 149 13.46 -10.35 -2.49
N HIS A 150 12.35 -9.98 -1.88
CA HIS A 150 11.33 -9.09 -2.45
C HIS A 150 11.38 -7.67 -1.85
N CYS A 151 12.42 -7.32 -1.08
CA CYS A 151 12.52 -6.02 -0.39
C CYS A 151 12.50 -4.79 -1.32
N ASN A 152 12.75 -4.96 -2.61
CA ASN A 152 12.69 -3.90 -3.62
C ASN A 152 11.34 -3.84 -4.36
N LYS A 153 10.45 -4.77 -4.09
CA LYS A 153 9.16 -4.88 -4.74
C LYS A 153 8.08 -4.22 -3.89
N LEU A 154 7.30 -3.35 -4.50
CA LEU A 154 6.15 -2.71 -3.88
C LEU A 154 4.90 -3.58 -4.03
N PHE A 155 4.13 -3.71 -2.96
CA PHE A 155 2.86 -4.43 -2.92
C PHE A 155 1.71 -3.46 -2.65
N ILE A 156 0.57 -3.69 -3.30
CA ILE A 156 -0.68 -3.02 -3.01
C ILE A 156 -1.57 -3.94 -2.17
N ILE A 157 -2.18 -3.38 -1.12
CA ILE A 157 -3.00 -4.12 -0.15
C ILE A 157 -4.32 -3.40 0.13
N ASP A 158 -5.17 -4.04 0.93
CA ASP A 158 -6.43 -3.53 1.45
C ASP A 158 -7.47 -3.23 0.36
N PHE A 159 -8.09 -4.29 -0.14
CA PHE A 159 -9.15 -4.22 -1.14
C PHE A 159 -10.56 -4.16 -0.54
N GLY A 160 -10.68 -3.87 0.75
CA GLY A 160 -11.96 -3.82 1.44
C GLY A 160 -12.94 -2.77 0.88
N LEU A 161 -12.42 -1.70 0.28
CA LEU A 161 -13.21 -0.65 -0.39
C LEU A 161 -13.21 -0.77 -1.92
N ALA A 162 -12.53 -1.75 -2.49
CA ALA A 162 -12.47 -1.91 -3.93
C ALA A 162 -13.87 -2.18 -4.54
N LYS A 163 -14.04 -1.78 -5.79
CA LYS A 163 -15.32 -1.92 -6.50
C LYS A 163 -15.09 -2.38 -7.92
N LYS A 164 -15.92 -3.31 -8.41
CA LYS A 164 -15.97 -3.65 -9.83
C LYS A 164 -16.51 -2.46 -10.62
N TYR A 165 -15.74 -1.95 -11.56
CA TYR A 165 -16.12 -0.79 -12.38
C TYR A 165 -16.49 -1.15 -13.80
N ARG A 166 -16.22 -2.37 -14.23
CA ARG A 166 -16.49 -2.85 -15.59
C ARG A 166 -16.88 -4.34 -15.53
N ASP A 167 -17.88 -4.73 -16.27
CA ASP A 167 -18.23 -6.15 -16.42
C ASP A 167 -17.13 -6.89 -17.20
N SER A 168 -16.70 -8.03 -16.71
CA SER A 168 -15.57 -8.79 -17.30
C SER A 168 -15.91 -9.43 -18.65
N ARG A 169 -17.18 -9.72 -18.90
CA ARG A 169 -17.66 -10.36 -20.12
C ARG A 169 -18.06 -9.34 -21.17
N THR A 170 -18.95 -8.40 -20.81
CA THR A 170 -19.52 -7.41 -21.74
C THR A 170 -18.64 -6.19 -21.92
N ARG A 171 -17.67 -5.96 -21.03
CA ARG A 171 -16.82 -4.78 -20.95
C ARG A 171 -17.58 -3.48 -20.68
N CYS A 172 -18.87 -3.57 -20.33
CA CYS A 172 -19.66 -2.41 -19.98
C CYS A 172 -19.17 -1.78 -18.69
N HIS A 173 -18.89 -0.48 -18.74
CA HIS A 173 -18.53 0.33 -17.58
C HIS A 173 -19.75 0.55 -16.68
N ILE A 174 -19.53 0.73 -15.37
CA ILE A 174 -20.60 1.12 -14.44
C ILE A 174 -21.20 2.46 -14.84
N MET A 175 -22.46 2.68 -14.45
CA MET A 175 -23.19 3.90 -14.76
C MET A 175 -22.64 5.08 -13.95
N TYR A 176 -22.57 6.25 -14.60
CA TYR A 176 -22.32 7.51 -13.92
C TYR A 176 -23.43 7.80 -12.91
N ARG A 177 -23.05 8.18 -11.71
CA ARG A 177 -23.97 8.57 -10.63
C ARG A 177 -23.40 9.72 -9.83
N GLU A 178 -24.29 10.49 -9.23
CA GLU A 178 -24.00 11.54 -8.26
C GLU A 178 -24.57 11.16 -6.88
N ASP A 179 -24.45 12.04 -5.93
CA ASP A 179 -24.94 11.86 -4.54
C ASP A 179 -24.36 10.64 -3.80
N LYS A 180 -23.12 10.29 -4.12
CA LYS A 180 -22.36 9.25 -3.43
C LYS A 180 -21.68 9.80 -2.17
N ASN A 181 -21.69 9.01 -1.12
CA ASN A 181 -20.88 9.33 0.06
C ASN A 181 -19.40 9.17 -0.26
N LEU A 182 -18.57 10.02 0.35
CA LEU A 182 -17.11 9.90 0.24
C LEU A 182 -16.65 8.53 0.73
N THR A 183 -16.00 7.80 -0.15
CA THR A 183 -15.36 6.52 0.15
C THR A 183 -13.85 6.71 0.07
N GLY A 184 -13.11 6.12 1.01
CA GLY A 184 -11.65 6.23 1.09
C GLY A 184 -11.20 7.33 2.06
N THR A 185 -9.94 7.72 1.93
CA THR A 185 -9.26 8.65 2.83
C THR A 185 -9.31 10.07 2.24
N ALA A 186 -10.00 10.98 2.92
CA ALA A 186 -10.28 12.35 2.42
C ALA A 186 -9.01 13.10 1.96
N ARG A 187 -7.87 12.91 2.64
CA ARG A 187 -6.61 13.56 2.28
C ARG A 187 -6.21 13.31 0.83
N TYR A 188 -6.41 12.08 0.35
CA TYR A 188 -5.95 11.64 -0.98
C TYR A 188 -7.09 11.48 -1.98
N ALA A 189 -8.35 11.54 -1.54
CA ALA A 189 -9.51 11.36 -2.42
C ALA A 189 -9.53 12.38 -3.57
N SER A 190 -9.99 11.94 -4.74
CA SER A 190 -10.18 12.82 -5.89
C SER A 190 -11.22 13.90 -5.60
N ILE A 191 -11.18 15.00 -6.34
CA ILE A 191 -12.20 16.05 -6.23
C ILE A 191 -13.58 15.49 -6.56
N ASN A 192 -13.69 14.66 -7.59
CA ASN A 192 -14.95 14.01 -7.95
C ASN A 192 -15.54 13.18 -6.79
N ALA A 193 -14.71 12.45 -6.06
CA ALA A 193 -15.16 11.70 -4.87
C ALA A 193 -15.68 12.62 -3.77
N HIS A 194 -15.06 13.78 -3.57
CA HIS A 194 -15.52 14.78 -2.59
C HIS A 194 -16.89 15.36 -2.94
N VAL A 195 -17.14 15.61 -4.22
CA VAL A 195 -18.43 16.20 -4.67
C VAL A 195 -19.50 15.14 -4.92
N GLY A 196 -19.25 13.89 -4.57
CA GLY A 196 -20.26 12.83 -4.59
C GLY A 196 -20.43 12.15 -5.95
N ILE A 197 -19.49 12.28 -6.86
CA ILE A 197 -19.51 11.56 -8.15
C ILE A 197 -18.97 10.13 -7.94
N GLU A 198 -19.61 9.16 -8.59
CA GLU A 198 -19.16 7.76 -8.60
C GLU A 198 -17.71 7.67 -9.07
N GLN A 199 -16.88 6.93 -8.31
CA GLN A 199 -15.47 6.76 -8.65
C GLN A 199 -15.26 5.81 -9.81
N SER A 200 -14.20 6.06 -10.59
CA SER A 200 -13.71 5.21 -11.67
C SER A 200 -12.18 5.17 -11.69
N CYS A 201 -11.59 4.62 -12.74
CA CYS A 201 -10.13 4.50 -12.84
C CYS A 201 -9.40 5.85 -12.67
N ARG A 202 -9.97 6.93 -13.21
CA ARG A 202 -9.38 8.28 -13.11
C ARG A 202 -9.18 8.74 -11.66
N ASP A 203 -10.06 8.32 -10.77
CA ASP A 203 -10.05 8.76 -9.36
C ASP A 203 -8.92 8.10 -8.58
N ASP A 204 -8.65 6.81 -8.80
CA ASP A 204 -7.46 6.14 -8.25
C ASP A 204 -6.17 6.82 -8.73
N MET A 205 -6.11 7.21 -10.01
CA MET A 205 -4.93 7.86 -10.58
C MET A 205 -4.75 9.29 -10.07
N GLU A 206 -5.83 10.05 -9.87
CA GLU A 206 -5.77 11.38 -9.23
C GLU A 206 -5.28 11.28 -7.79
N SER A 207 -5.79 10.30 -7.04
CA SER A 207 -5.33 10.02 -5.67
C SER A 207 -3.83 9.71 -5.63
N LEU A 208 -3.32 8.94 -6.59
CA LEU A 208 -1.87 8.69 -6.69
C LEU A 208 -1.10 10.01 -6.91
N GLY A 209 -1.60 10.91 -7.72
CA GLY A 209 -0.98 12.23 -7.92
C GLY A 209 -0.81 13.00 -6.60
N TYR A 210 -1.83 12.98 -5.75
CA TYR A 210 -1.77 13.60 -4.42
C TYR A 210 -0.80 12.87 -3.48
N VAL A 211 -0.71 11.55 -3.55
CA VAL A 211 0.29 10.77 -2.79
C VAL A 211 1.71 11.16 -3.20
N LEU A 212 1.99 11.28 -4.50
CA LEU A 212 3.32 11.66 -4.99
C LEU A 212 3.69 13.08 -4.53
N MET A 213 2.75 14.03 -4.57
CA MET A 213 2.99 15.37 -4.06
C MET A 213 3.11 15.42 -2.54
N TYR A 214 2.41 14.56 -1.81
CA TYR A 214 2.60 14.38 -0.37
C TYR A 214 4.04 13.93 -0.04
N PHE A 215 4.59 13.01 -0.80
CA PHE A 215 5.98 12.58 -0.65
C PHE A 215 6.99 13.68 -0.99
N ASN A 216 6.72 14.45 -2.04
CA ASN A 216 7.58 15.55 -2.44
C ASN A 216 7.57 16.71 -1.43
N ARG A 217 6.39 17.09 -0.93
CA ARG A 217 6.18 18.27 -0.08
C ARG A 217 6.36 18.01 1.41
N GLY A 218 6.19 16.77 1.87
CA GLY A 218 6.09 16.41 3.30
C GLY A 218 4.67 16.52 3.85
N SER A 219 3.80 17.33 3.26
CA SER A 219 2.40 17.51 3.60
C SER A 219 1.60 18.06 2.42
N LEU A 220 0.28 18.02 2.51
CA LEU A 220 -0.62 18.62 1.51
C LEU A 220 -1.30 19.87 2.08
N PRO A 221 -1.67 20.87 1.24
CA PRO A 221 -2.24 22.13 1.70
C PRO A 221 -3.55 22.01 2.48
N TRP A 222 -4.25 20.91 2.35
CA TRP A 222 -5.51 20.61 3.02
C TRP A 222 -5.36 19.70 4.25
N GLN A 223 -4.14 19.53 4.76
CA GLN A 223 -3.91 18.87 6.05
C GLN A 223 -4.01 19.84 7.22
N GLY A 224 -4.34 19.31 8.41
CA GLY A 224 -4.35 20.07 9.64
C GLY A 224 -5.54 21.03 9.78
N LEU A 225 -6.52 20.98 8.89
CA LEU A 225 -7.71 21.84 8.96
C LEU A 225 -8.57 21.45 10.17
N LYS A 226 -8.90 22.46 11.01
CA LYS A 226 -9.74 22.29 12.19
C LYS A 226 -11.22 22.41 11.80
N ALA A 227 -12.05 21.54 12.34
CA ALA A 227 -13.51 21.55 12.19
C ALA A 227 -14.19 20.91 13.40
N ALA A 228 -15.41 21.31 13.71
CA ALA A 228 -16.17 20.77 14.84
C ALA A 228 -16.69 19.36 14.57
N THR A 229 -17.07 19.06 13.32
CA THR A 229 -17.60 17.75 12.92
C THR A 229 -16.79 17.14 11.79
N LYS A 230 -16.91 15.82 11.64
CA LYS A 230 -16.28 15.08 10.51
C LYS A 230 -16.78 15.59 9.16
N LYS A 231 -18.07 15.91 9.04
CA LYS A 231 -18.67 16.46 7.83
C LYS A 231 -18.04 17.80 7.46
N GLN A 232 -18.00 18.73 8.39
CA GLN A 232 -17.37 20.04 8.20
C GLN A 232 -15.87 19.92 7.84
N LYS A 233 -15.18 18.96 8.46
CA LYS A 233 -13.77 18.68 8.11
C LYS A 233 -13.64 18.26 6.65
N TYR A 234 -14.50 17.38 6.17
CA TYR A 234 -14.48 16.92 4.77
C TYR A 234 -14.85 18.04 3.80
N GLU A 235 -15.81 18.88 4.14
CA GLU A 235 -16.17 20.07 3.35
C GLU A 235 -14.98 21.03 3.23
N LYS A 236 -14.31 21.37 4.33
CA LYS A 236 -13.10 22.22 4.31
C LYS A 236 -11.97 21.63 3.50
N ILE A 237 -11.74 20.30 3.59
CA ILE A 237 -10.71 19.61 2.77
C ILE A 237 -11.07 19.74 1.29
N SER A 238 -12.32 19.48 0.93
CA SER A 238 -12.83 19.59 -0.44
C SER A 238 -12.65 21.01 -0.99
N GLU A 239 -13.09 22.03 -0.26
CA GLU A 239 -12.96 23.44 -0.64
C GLU A 239 -11.49 23.82 -0.83
N LYS A 240 -10.62 23.46 0.12
CA LYS A 240 -9.20 23.76 0.02
C LYS A 240 -8.54 23.05 -1.16
N LYS A 241 -8.94 21.81 -1.44
CA LYS A 241 -8.44 21.04 -2.56
C LYS A 241 -8.86 21.65 -3.90
N MET A 242 -10.13 22.04 -4.03
CA MET A 242 -10.66 22.72 -5.23
C MET A 242 -10.04 24.09 -5.46
N SER A 243 -9.79 24.84 -4.38
CA SER A 243 -9.20 26.19 -4.45
C SER A 243 -7.68 26.21 -4.59
N THR A 244 -7.02 25.05 -4.59
CA THR A 244 -5.56 24.96 -4.78
C THR A 244 -5.26 24.59 -6.23
N PRO A 245 -4.78 25.52 -7.07
CA PRO A 245 -4.39 25.20 -8.44
C PRO A 245 -3.28 24.15 -8.46
N VAL A 246 -3.26 23.31 -9.51
CA VAL A 246 -2.26 22.24 -9.64
C VAL A 246 -0.84 22.82 -9.69
N GLU A 247 -0.66 23.96 -10.36
CA GLU A 247 0.62 24.67 -10.48
C GLU A 247 1.12 25.17 -9.11
N VAL A 248 0.22 25.57 -8.22
CA VAL A 248 0.55 25.96 -6.85
C VAL A 248 0.91 24.74 -6.01
N LEU A 249 0.15 23.66 -6.15
CA LEU A 249 0.43 22.39 -5.47
C LEU A 249 1.81 21.85 -5.82
N CYS A 250 2.18 21.92 -7.09
CA CYS A 250 3.43 21.37 -7.63
C CYS A 250 4.57 22.39 -7.73
N LYS A 251 4.39 23.61 -7.20
CA LYS A 251 5.41 24.68 -7.28
C LYS A 251 6.73 24.21 -6.66
N GLY A 252 7.83 24.40 -7.41
CA GLY A 252 9.18 24.04 -6.97
C GLY A 252 9.55 22.57 -7.22
N PHE A 253 8.67 21.80 -7.85
CA PHE A 253 8.92 20.41 -8.27
C PHE A 253 8.90 20.29 -9.79
N PRO A 254 9.47 19.20 -10.36
CA PRO A 254 9.45 19.00 -11.81
C PRO A 254 8.04 19.09 -12.40
N ALA A 255 7.94 19.66 -13.60
CA ALA A 255 6.66 19.94 -14.28
C ALA A 255 5.82 18.66 -14.53
N GLU A 256 6.46 17.51 -14.59
CA GLU A 256 5.84 16.21 -14.85
C GLU A 256 4.81 15.84 -13.79
N PHE A 257 4.98 16.28 -12.55
CA PHE A 257 3.99 16.07 -11.49
C PHE A 257 2.69 16.85 -11.75
N ALA A 258 2.81 18.11 -12.19
CA ALA A 258 1.64 18.90 -12.59
C ALA A 258 0.99 18.32 -13.85
N MET A 259 1.78 17.89 -14.83
CA MET A 259 1.28 17.21 -16.04
C MET A 259 0.51 15.94 -15.69
N TYR A 260 1.03 15.13 -14.78
CA TYR A 260 0.37 13.93 -14.30
C TYR A 260 -1.01 14.24 -13.71
N ILE A 261 -1.09 15.17 -12.76
CA ILE A 261 -2.35 15.51 -12.08
C ILE A 261 -3.35 16.13 -13.06
N ASN A 262 -2.93 17.05 -13.91
CA ASN A 262 -3.79 17.66 -14.93
C ASN A 262 -4.34 16.61 -15.91
N TYR A 263 -3.51 15.65 -16.32
CA TYR A 263 -3.95 14.55 -17.17
C TYR A 263 -5.06 13.74 -16.47
N THR A 264 -4.89 13.33 -15.23
CA THR A 264 -5.87 12.53 -14.48
C THR A 264 -7.19 13.27 -14.29
N LYS A 265 -7.14 14.58 -14.03
CA LYS A 265 -8.32 15.44 -13.87
C LYS A 265 -9.06 15.66 -15.20
N GLY A 266 -8.38 15.57 -16.33
CA GLY A 266 -8.96 15.70 -17.67
C GLY A 266 -9.62 14.42 -18.21
N LEU A 267 -9.45 13.27 -17.54
CA LEU A 267 -10.06 12.01 -17.97
C LEU A 267 -11.58 12.02 -17.80
N ARG A 268 -12.29 11.42 -18.76
CA ARG A 268 -13.72 11.16 -18.63
C ARG A 268 -13.99 10.04 -17.63
N PHE A 269 -15.21 9.96 -17.16
CA PHE A 269 -15.65 8.96 -16.18
C PHE A 269 -15.37 7.52 -16.63
N ASP A 270 -15.67 7.21 -17.87
CA ASP A 270 -15.54 5.87 -18.46
C ASP A 270 -14.23 5.66 -19.25
N GLU A 271 -13.37 6.67 -19.26
CA GLU A 271 -12.12 6.63 -20.00
C GLU A 271 -11.05 5.80 -19.28
N SER A 272 -10.38 4.94 -20.04
CA SER A 272 -9.23 4.20 -19.54
C SER A 272 -7.99 5.10 -19.52
N PRO A 273 -7.30 5.24 -18.38
CA PRO A 273 -6.05 5.99 -18.33
C PRO A 273 -4.98 5.37 -19.25
N ASP A 274 -4.19 6.22 -19.87
CA ASP A 274 -2.97 5.79 -20.55
C ASP A 274 -1.83 5.62 -19.52
N TYR A 275 -1.77 4.44 -18.92
CA TYR A 275 -0.77 4.13 -17.88
C TYR A 275 0.65 4.16 -18.45
N MET A 276 0.84 3.79 -19.70
CA MET A 276 2.14 3.84 -20.36
C MET A 276 2.63 5.29 -20.47
N TYR A 277 1.77 6.20 -20.92
CA TYR A 277 2.08 7.63 -20.97
C TYR A 277 2.48 8.17 -19.59
N LEU A 278 1.71 7.86 -18.55
CA LEU A 278 1.98 8.31 -17.19
C LEU A 278 3.31 7.76 -16.66
N ARG A 279 3.63 6.51 -16.93
CA ARG A 279 4.93 5.94 -16.58
C ARG A 279 6.07 6.60 -17.37
N GLN A 280 5.87 6.87 -18.65
CA GLN A 280 6.88 7.51 -19.50
C GLN A 280 7.20 8.94 -19.05
N LEU A 281 6.22 9.73 -18.59
CA LEU A 281 6.46 11.03 -17.99
C LEU A 281 7.57 10.95 -16.93
N PHE A 282 7.43 10.06 -15.98
CA PHE A 282 8.37 9.93 -14.88
C PHE A 282 9.67 9.20 -15.26
N ARG A 283 9.62 8.26 -16.19
CA ARG A 283 10.82 7.58 -16.70
C ARG A 283 11.73 8.50 -17.48
N ILE A 284 11.15 9.39 -18.29
CA ILE A 284 11.92 10.41 -19.02
C ILE A 284 12.56 11.39 -18.02
N LEU A 285 11.78 11.91 -17.07
CA LEU A 285 12.30 12.77 -16.00
C LEU A 285 13.45 12.10 -15.23
N PHE A 286 13.27 10.83 -14.85
CA PHE A 286 14.27 10.04 -14.13
C PHE A 286 15.61 9.98 -14.88
N ARG A 287 15.56 9.76 -16.18
CA ARG A 287 16.74 9.76 -17.05
C ARG A 287 17.35 11.17 -17.22
N THR A 288 16.52 12.17 -17.39
CA THR A 288 16.95 13.57 -17.50
C THR A 288 17.71 14.05 -16.25
N LEU A 289 17.30 13.55 -15.08
CA LEU A 289 17.98 13.80 -13.82
C LEU A 289 19.22 12.91 -13.58
N ASN A 290 19.62 12.11 -14.57
CA ASN A 290 20.76 11.18 -14.52
C ASN A 290 20.70 10.17 -13.37
N HIS A 291 19.48 9.73 -12.98
CA HIS A 291 19.29 8.69 -11.99
C HIS A 291 19.40 7.29 -12.62
N GLN A 292 19.86 6.32 -11.83
CA GLN A 292 19.87 4.91 -12.18
C GLN A 292 18.81 4.17 -11.36
N TYR A 293 18.08 3.27 -12.00
CA TYR A 293 17.06 2.45 -11.36
C TYR A 293 17.71 1.24 -10.65
N ASP A 294 18.36 1.53 -9.52
CA ASP A 294 19.16 0.59 -8.75
C ASP A 294 18.47 0.11 -7.47
N TYR A 295 17.19 0.48 -7.27
CA TYR A 295 16.42 0.20 -6.04
C TYR A 295 17.06 0.72 -4.76
N THR A 296 17.97 1.68 -4.85
CA THR A 296 18.55 2.35 -3.69
C THR A 296 17.64 3.49 -3.28
N PHE A 297 16.67 3.15 -2.43
CA PHE A 297 15.73 4.11 -1.85
C PHE A 297 16.36 4.87 -0.68
N ASP A 298 15.75 5.98 -0.28
CA ASP A 298 16.25 6.82 0.82
C ASP A 298 16.41 6.04 2.12
N TRP A 299 15.49 5.16 2.46
CA TRP A 299 15.59 4.29 3.65
C TRP A 299 16.68 3.24 3.53
N THR A 300 17.01 2.80 2.33
CA THR A 300 18.14 1.89 2.09
C THR A 300 19.45 2.59 2.42
N MET A 301 19.62 3.82 1.97
CA MET A 301 20.80 4.65 2.24
C MET A 301 20.95 4.95 3.75
N LEU A 302 19.86 5.30 4.43
CA LEU A 302 19.88 5.56 5.87
C LEU A 302 20.29 4.32 6.67
N LYS A 303 19.78 3.15 6.32
CA LYS A 303 20.16 1.88 6.95
C LYS A 303 21.63 1.53 6.74
N GLN A 304 22.15 1.73 5.54
CA GLN A 304 23.57 1.54 5.23
C GLN A 304 24.46 2.47 6.07
N LYS A 305 24.10 3.77 6.18
CA LYS A 305 24.83 4.75 7.00
C LYS A 305 24.81 4.42 8.49
N ALA A 306 23.71 3.86 8.97
CA ALA A 306 23.56 3.49 10.39
C ALA A 306 24.21 2.14 10.74
N GLY A 307 24.81 1.43 9.76
CA GLY A 307 25.38 0.09 9.98
C GLY A 307 24.35 -0.99 10.35
N MET A 308 23.07 -0.72 10.12
CA MET A 308 21.98 -1.65 10.43
C MET A 308 21.77 -2.62 9.26
N ALA A 309 21.84 -3.93 9.53
CA ALA A 309 21.36 -4.94 8.58
C ALA A 309 19.86 -4.76 8.34
N LEU A 310 19.42 -4.91 7.09
CA LEU A 310 17.99 -4.90 6.74
C LEU A 310 17.27 -6.01 7.54
N PRO A 311 16.12 -5.75 8.16
CA PRO A 311 15.32 -6.83 8.72
C PRO A 311 14.94 -7.81 7.60
N GLY A 312 15.45 -9.04 7.67
CA GLY A 312 15.21 -10.09 6.67
C GLY A 312 16.41 -10.54 5.83
N ALA A 313 17.58 -9.93 5.95
CA ALA A 313 18.80 -10.51 5.42
C ALA A 313 19.29 -11.63 6.37
N VAL A 314 19.01 -12.87 6.03
CA VAL A 314 19.62 -14.04 6.68
C VAL A 314 21.09 -14.00 6.28
N SER A 315 21.98 -13.68 7.24
CA SER A 315 23.42 -13.85 7.08
C SER A 315 23.70 -15.34 6.90
N GLY A 316 24.18 -15.70 5.69
CA GLY A 316 24.71 -17.03 5.42
C GLY A 316 25.81 -17.32 6.43
N VAL A 317 25.67 -18.40 7.18
CA VAL A 317 26.69 -18.94 8.09
C VAL A 317 27.85 -19.40 7.22
N THR A 318 28.91 -18.59 7.17
CA THR A 318 30.22 -19.07 6.71
C THR A 318 30.81 -19.90 7.82
N GLY A 319 30.92 -21.19 7.59
CA GLY A 319 31.59 -22.11 8.49
C GLY A 319 33.03 -21.69 8.75
N THR A 320 33.35 -21.38 9.99
CA THR A 320 34.73 -21.23 10.46
C THR A 320 35.33 -22.61 10.61
N ALA A 321 36.29 -22.90 9.73
CA ALA A 321 37.18 -24.07 9.92
C ALA A 321 38.04 -23.88 11.21
N VAL A 322 38.03 -24.87 12.05
CA VAL A 322 38.87 -24.93 13.28
C VAL A 322 40.30 -25.32 12.84
N PRO A 323 41.34 -24.59 13.25
CA PRO A 323 42.73 -25.03 12.97
C PRO A 323 43.10 -26.22 13.87
N GLY A 324 43.55 -27.28 13.27
CA GLY A 324 44.05 -28.46 13.94
C GLY A 324 45.33 -28.19 14.72
N THR A 325 45.34 -28.61 15.95
CA THR A 325 46.51 -28.61 16.86
C THR A 325 47.48 -29.69 16.41
N GLN A 326 48.68 -29.31 15.96
CA GLN A 326 49.81 -30.21 15.80
C GLN A 326 50.40 -30.53 17.16
N ARG A 327 50.45 -31.80 17.53
CA ARG A 327 51.29 -32.30 18.61
C ARG A 327 52.69 -32.53 18.07
N GLN A 328 53.67 -31.82 18.60
CA GLN A 328 55.07 -32.15 18.48
C GLN A 328 55.37 -33.25 19.48
N GLY A 329 55.96 -34.35 19.02
CA GLY A 329 56.65 -35.32 19.81
C GLY A 329 58.16 -35.06 19.74
N ALA A 330 58.84 -35.17 20.86
CA ALA A 330 60.29 -35.26 20.94
C ALA A 330 60.62 -36.22 22.07
N PRO A 331 61.92 -36.65 22.11
CA PRO A 331 62.52 -37.82 21.50
C PRO A 331 62.40 -39.06 22.35
#